data_0c03488eaad46699e468f57ef2d932be
#
_entry.id   0c03488eaad46699e468f57ef2d932be
#
_cell.length_a   1.000
_cell.length_b   1.000
_cell.length_c   1.000
_cell.angle_alpha   90.00
_cell.angle_beta   90.00
_cell.angle_gamma   90.00
#
_symmetry.space_group_name_H-M   'P 1'
#
loop_
_entity.id
_entity.type
_entity.pdbx_description
1 polymer ?
#
loop_
_entity_poly.entity_id
_entity_poly.type
_entity_poly.pdbx_seq_one_letter_code
_entity_poly.pdbx_strand_id
1 'polypeptide(L)'
;INDIDNFFEMNNGRIFTLFDLGRNDLAIRSGLAKKLFKHRWGLVVAGSTIQYRKRVRLFDKVTIKTRLIAVDERWFYIEQSMWVKGQPTCSALLRTGITNIVTGKVLPTKQVLSALDYKDINMPPDDWVKAWSDADKIRPFPKANVHLAKDSAITE
;
A
#
# COMPACT_ATOMS: atom_id res chain seq x y z
N ILE A 1 -11.51 21.29 -4.90
CA ILE A 1 -12.10 20.57 -6.05
C ILE A 1 -11.07 19.61 -6.70
N ASN A 2 -9.84 19.53 -6.18
CA ASN A 2 -8.78 18.66 -6.72
C ASN A 2 -9.01 17.15 -6.50
N ASP A 3 -10.08 16.77 -5.82
CA ASP A 3 -10.39 15.39 -5.46
C ASP A 3 -11.29 14.68 -6.50
N ILE A 4 -11.82 15.44 -7.43
CA ILE A 4 -12.80 15.02 -8.43
C ILE A 4 -12.24 15.28 -9.82
N ASP A 5 -12.36 14.31 -10.70
CA ASP A 5 -11.97 14.44 -12.10
C ASP A 5 -13.03 15.17 -12.96
N ASN A 6 -12.76 15.29 -14.25
CA ASN A 6 -13.68 15.95 -15.20
C ASN A 6 -15.02 15.23 -15.39
N PHE A 7 -15.17 14.01 -14.85
CA PHE A 7 -16.40 13.21 -14.89
C PHE A 7 -17.18 13.24 -13.59
N PHE A 8 -16.83 14.15 -12.65
CA PHE A 8 -17.42 14.24 -11.30
C PHE A 8 -17.22 12.98 -10.45
N GLU A 9 -16.11 12.27 -10.68
CA GLU A 9 -15.72 11.08 -9.97
C GLU A 9 -14.48 11.32 -9.12
N MET A 10 -14.33 10.53 -8.05
CA MET A 10 -13.14 10.63 -7.21
C MET A 10 -11.89 10.24 -8.01
N ASN A 11 -10.92 11.12 -8.05
CA ASN A 11 -9.63 10.89 -8.69
C ASN A 11 -8.91 9.68 -8.06
N ASN A 12 -8.26 8.85 -8.89
CA ASN A 12 -7.51 7.68 -8.43
C ASN A 12 -6.41 8.03 -7.41
N GLY A 13 -5.73 9.17 -7.58
CA GLY A 13 -4.75 9.67 -6.62
C GLY A 13 -5.37 9.98 -5.26
N ARG A 14 -6.62 10.49 -5.25
CA ARG A 14 -7.35 10.75 -4.00
C ARG A 14 -7.69 9.45 -3.27
N ILE A 15 -8.04 8.39 -3.99
CA ILE A 15 -8.28 7.07 -3.39
C ILE A 15 -7.03 6.60 -2.64
N PHE A 16 -5.85 6.69 -3.24
CA PHE A 16 -4.58 6.34 -2.57
C PHE A 16 -4.30 7.23 -1.36
N THR A 17 -4.56 8.54 -1.45
CA THR A 17 -4.42 9.45 -0.29
C THR A 17 -5.29 9.03 0.89
N LEU A 18 -6.54 8.63 0.62
CA LEU A 18 -7.44 8.14 1.65
C LEU A 18 -7.00 6.79 2.21
N PHE A 19 -6.44 5.92 1.37
CA PHE A 19 -5.82 4.68 1.82
C PHE A 19 -4.59 4.93 2.70
N ASP A 20 -3.79 5.97 2.44
CA ASP A 20 -2.70 6.39 3.33
C ASP A 20 -3.20 6.70 4.74
N LEU A 21 -4.32 7.44 4.84
CA LEU A 21 -4.95 7.73 6.14
C LEU A 21 -5.39 6.45 6.85
N GLY A 22 -5.96 5.48 6.12
CA GLY A 22 -6.36 4.19 6.68
C GLY A 22 -5.15 3.38 7.20
N ARG A 23 -4.00 3.43 6.52
CA ARG A 23 -2.77 2.78 7.00
C ARG A 23 -2.17 3.47 8.22
N ASN A 24 -2.21 4.80 8.25
CA ASN A 24 -1.76 5.56 9.41
C ASN A 24 -2.61 5.23 10.64
N ASP A 25 -3.93 5.16 10.49
CA ASP A 25 -4.84 4.75 11.56
C ASP A 25 -4.53 3.31 12.05
N LEU A 26 -4.31 2.37 11.14
CA LEU A 26 -3.88 1.01 11.49
C LEU A 26 -2.55 1.01 12.27
N ALA A 27 -1.56 1.79 11.83
CA ALA A 27 -0.27 1.90 12.49
C ALA A 27 -0.39 2.49 13.91
N ILE A 28 -1.28 3.46 14.10
CA ILE A 28 -1.54 4.04 15.43
C ILE A 28 -2.21 2.99 16.33
N ARG A 29 -3.29 2.37 15.88
CA ARG A 29 -4.06 1.41 16.69
C ARG A 29 -3.30 0.14 17.02
N SER A 30 -2.41 -0.33 16.13
CA SER A 30 -1.54 -1.49 16.38
C SER A 30 -0.34 -1.18 17.29
N GLY A 31 -0.13 0.09 17.65
CA GLY A 31 1.05 0.52 18.39
C GLY A 31 2.33 0.63 17.55
N LEU A 32 2.26 0.30 16.24
CA LEU A 32 3.39 0.38 15.32
C LEU A 32 3.95 1.81 15.25
N ALA A 33 3.09 2.83 15.14
CA ALA A 33 3.52 4.23 15.06
C ALA A 33 4.44 4.63 16.23
N LYS A 34 4.13 4.20 17.45
CA LYS A 34 4.97 4.43 18.64
C LYS A 34 6.32 3.75 18.54
N LYS A 35 6.36 2.53 17.99
CA LYS A 35 7.61 1.78 17.80
C LYS A 35 8.45 2.36 16.66
N LEU A 36 7.81 2.81 15.57
CA LEU A 36 8.49 3.51 14.46
C LEU A 36 9.28 4.70 15.00
N PHE A 37 8.63 5.54 15.78
CA PHE A 37 9.28 6.70 16.39
C PHE A 37 10.42 6.31 17.34
N LYS A 38 10.15 5.38 18.28
CA LYS A 38 11.11 4.94 19.29
C LYS A 38 12.40 4.35 18.68
N HIS A 39 12.27 3.55 17.63
CA HIS A 39 13.38 2.81 17.03
C HIS A 39 13.98 3.49 15.78
N ARG A 40 13.50 4.68 15.42
CA ARG A 40 13.88 5.38 14.18
C ARG A 40 13.63 4.49 12.94
N TRP A 41 12.46 3.89 12.90
CA TRP A 41 12.00 3.09 11.79
C TRP A 41 11.10 3.89 10.88
N GLY A 42 11.11 3.56 9.57
CA GLY A 42 10.22 4.13 8.56
C GLY A 42 9.29 3.08 7.99
N LEU A 43 8.08 3.48 7.63
CA LEU A 43 7.15 2.66 6.87
C LEU A 43 7.32 2.96 5.39
N VAL A 44 7.49 1.92 4.56
CA VAL A 44 7.61 2.06 3.11
C VAL A 44 6.60 1.19 2.39
N VAL A 45 6.09 1.69 1.27
CA VAL A 45 5.28 0.91 0.32
C VAL A 45 6.19 0.50 -0.82
N ALA A 46 6.40 -0.81 -0.97
CA ALA A 46 7.29 -1.37 -2.00
C ALA A 46 6.55 -1.74 -3.29
N GLY A 47 5.24 -1.84 -3.25
CA GLY A 47 4.41 -2.12 -4.41
C GLY A 47 2.94 -2.08 -4.04
N SER A 48 2.10 -1.85 -5.05
CA SER A 48 0.65 -1.87 -4.89
C SER A 48 -0.03 -2.35 -6.16
N THR A 49 -1.17 -2.99 -5.99
CA THR A 49 -2.12 -3.28 -7.06
C THR A 49 -3.51 -2.88 -6.61
N ILE A 50 -4.32 -2.39 -7.52
CA ILE A 50 -5.68 -1.94 -7.21
C ILE A 50 -6.65 -2.37 -8.29
N GLN A 51 -7.86 -2.75 -7.88
CA GLN A 51 -8.99 -3.03 -8.76
C GLN A 51 -10.10 -2.04 -8.49
N TYR A 52 -10.56 -1.36 -9.53
CA TYR A 52 -11.70 -0.46 -9.51
C TYR A 52 -12.93 -1.21 -10.07
N ARG A 53 -14.03 -1.18 -9.34
CA ARG A 53 -15.27 -1.88 -9.72
C ARG A 53 -16.45 -0.95 -9.89
N LYS A 54 -16.52 0.09 -9.07
CA LYS A 54 -17.61 1.08 -9.08
C LYS A 54 -17.05 2.48 -8.87
N ARG A 55 -17.74 3.45 -9.45
CA ARG A 55 -17.39 4.86 -9.33
C ARG A 55 -17.77 5.40 -7.95
N VAL A 56 -16.96 6.28 -7.42
CA VAL A 56 -17.27 7.08 -6.23
C VAL A 56 -17.57 8.49 -6.69
N ARG A 57 -18.76 8.97 -6.43
CA ARG A 57 -19.25 10.27 -6.90
C ARG A 57 -19.07 11.34 -5.84
N LEU A 58 -19.17 12.58 -6.28
CA LEU A 58 -19.20 13.73 -5.38
C LEU A 58 -20.32 13.55 -4.34
N PHE A 59 -20.02 13.85 -3.07
CA PHE A 59 -20.88 13.68 -1.90
C PHE A 59 -21.19 12.23 -1.47
N ASP A 60 -20.62 11.22 -2.11
CA ASP A 60 -20.73 9.87 -1.58
C ASP A 60 -19.99 9.76 -0.23
N LYS A 61 -20.70 9.23 0.77
CA LYS A 61 -20.08 8.88 2.05
C LYS A 61 -19.29 7.59 1.89
N VAL A 62 -17.97 7.70 1.99
CA VAL A 62 -17.06 6.57 1.87
C VAL A 62 -16.70 5.96 3.22
N THR A 63 -16.57 4.63 3.25
CA THR A 63 -15.99 3.88 4.36
C THR A 63 -14.75 3.17 3.85
N ILE A 64 -13.63 3.32 4.56
CA ILE A 64 -12.37 2.65 4.24
C ILE A 64 -12.15 1.53 5.25
N LYS A 65 -11.81 0.34 4.74
CA LYS A 65 -11.39 -0.80 5.56
C LYS A 65 -9.92 -1.08 5.24
N THR A 66 -9.12 -1.24 6.28
CA THR A 66 -7.70 -1.56 6.19
C THR A 66 -7.40 -2.73 7.10
N ARG A 67 -6.77 -3.76 6.57
CA ARG A 67 -6.41 -4.96 7.34
C ARG A 67 -5.07 -5.54 6.88
N LEU A 68 -4.30 -6.07 7.80
CA LEU A 68 -3.19 -6.95 7.51
C LEU A 68 -3.77 -8.31 7.09
N ILE A 69 -3.36 -8.81 5.92
CA ILE A 69 -3.86 -10.10 5.40
C ILE A 69 -2.78 -11.17 5.29
N ALA A 70 -1.51 -10.77 5.19
CA ALA A 70 -0.41 -11.71 5.13
C ALA A 70 0.90 -11.08 5.59
N VAL A 71 1.82 -11.94 5.99
CA VAL A 71 3.19 -11.58 6.39
C VAL A 71 4.13 -12.63 5.83
N ASP A 72 5.19 -12.20 5.15
CA ASP A 72 6.33 -13.04 4.82
C ASP A 72 7.59 -12.60 5.59
N GLU A 73 8.75 -13.12 5.27
CA GLU A 73 10.01 -12.80 5.96
C GLU A 73 10.39 -11.31 5.90
N ARG A 74 9.92 -10.61 4.88
CA ARG A 74 10.34 -9.24 4.58
C ARG A 74 9.19 -8.25 4.53
N TRP A 75 7.97 -8.69 4.19
CA TRP A 75 6.86 -7.82 3.83
C TRP A 75 5.61 -8.08 4.65
N PHE A 76 4.88 -7.00 4.90
CA PHE A 76 3.51 -7.00 5.39
C PHE A 76 2.59 -6.70 4.21
N TYR A 77 1.58 -7.53 3.99
CA TYR A 77 0.59 -7.36 2.94
C TYR A 77 -0.68 -6.78 3.54
N ILE A 78 -1.01 -5.58 3.10
CA ILE A 78 -2.17 -4.83 3.60
C ILE A 78 -3.22 -4.76 2.50
N GLU A 79 -4.40 -5.27 2.80
CA GLU A 79 -5.57 -5.07 1.97
C GLU A 79 -6.32 -3.81 2.42
N GLN A 80 -6.67 -2.97 1.46
CA GLN A 80 -7.52 -1.81 1.68
C GLN A 80 -8.68 -1.82 0.71
N SER A 81 -9.86 -1.46 1.19
CA SER A 81 -11.05 -1.37 0.34
C SER A 81 -11.87 -0.14 0.68
N MET A 82 -12.49 0.44 -0.34
CA MET A 82 -13.37 1.59 -0.21
C MET A 82 -14.81 1.16 -0.50
N TRP A 83 -15.73 1.62 0.30
CA TRP A 83 -17.14 1.22 0.28
C TRP A 83 -18.05 2.45 0.26
N VAL A 84 -19.11 2.37 -0.55
CA VAL A 84 -20.18 3.37 -0.62
C VAL A 84 -21.50 2.63 -0.43
N LYS A 85 -22.34 3.08 0.52
CA LYS A 85 -23.64 2.47 0.83
C LYS A 85 -23.58 0.94 1.01
N GLY A 86 -22.52 0.45 1.68
CA GLY A 86 -22.32 -0.98 1.93
C GLY A 86 -21.84 -1.80 0.72
N GLN A 87 -21.54 -1.16 -0.42
CA GLN A 87 -21.02 -1.81 -1.62
C GLN A 87 -19.55 -1.48 -1.83
N PRO A 88 -18.67 -2.48 -2.12
CA PRO A 88 -17.27 -2.23 -2.41
C PRO A 88 -17.13 -1.51 -3.76
N THR A 89 -16.34 -0.45 -3.80
CA THR A 89 -16.06 0.34 -5.01
C THR A 89 -14.71 0.01 -5.61
N CYS A 90 -13.70 -0.12 -4.76
CA CYS A 90 -12.37 -0.57 -5.15
C CYS A 90 -11.71 -1.35 -4.01
N SER A 91 -10.71 -2.15 -4.37
CA SER A 91 -9.86 -2.88 -3.43
C SER A 91 -8.41 -2.82 -3.90
N ALA A 92 -7.50 -2.59 -2.97
CA ALA A 92 -6.07 -2.56 -3.20
C ALA A 92 -5.33 -3.54 -2.30
N LEU A 93 -4.29 -4.15 -2.84
CA LEU A 93 -3.27 -4.85 -2.08
C LEU A 93 -1.98 -4.02 -2.10
N LEU A 94 -1.38 -3.83 -0.93
CA LEU A 94 -0.12 -3.12 -0.79
C LEU A 94 0.90 -4.04 -0.11
N ARG A 95 2.09 -4.07 -0.67
CA ARG A 95 3.27 -4.69 -0.06
C ARG A 95 4.06 -3.61 0.67
N THR A 96 4.08 -3.70 1.99
CA THR A 96 4.71 -2.70 2.85
C THR A 96 5.87 -3.30 3.62
N GLY A 97 6.84 -2.48 3.96
CA GLY A 97 7.98 -2.88 4.77
C GLY A 97 8.32 -1.86 5.83
N ILE A 98 9.06 -2.28 6.84
CA ILE A 98 9.63 -1.38 7.83
C ILE A 98 11.12 -1.26 7.54
N THR A 99 11.61 -0.04 7.48
CA THR A 99 13.03 0.27 7.23
C THR A 99 13.67 0.89 8.47
N ASN A 100 14.94 0.65 8.64
CA ASN A 100 15.74 1.46 9.53
C ASN A 100 16.11 2.78 8.81
N ILE A 101 15.68 3.92 9.36
CA ILE A 101 15.88 5.24 8.73
C ILE A 101 17.36 5.58 8.56
N VAL A 102 18.23 5.10 9.46
CA VAL A 102 19.68 5.41 9.43
C VAL A 102 20.38 4.61 8.33
N THR A 103 20.05 3.32 8.19
CA THR A 103 20.74 2.42 7.26
C THR A 103 20.01 2.26 5.92
N GLY A 104 18.76 2.69 5.83
CA GLY A 104 17.88 2.49 4.66
C GLY A 104 17.46 1.02 4.43
N LYS A 105 17.91 0.08 5.27
CA LYS A 105 17.63 -1.35 5.08
C LYS A 105 16.24 -1.73 5.57
N VAL A 106 15.57 -2.60 4.83
CA VAL A 106 14.30 -3.22 5.24
C VAL A 106 14.58 -4.20 6.37
N LEU A 107 13.79 -4.13 7.43
CA LEU A 107 13.88 -5.00 8.59
C LEU A 107 13.10 -6.30 8.36
N PRO A 108 13.58 -7.45 8.88
CA PRO A 108 12.81 -8.67 8.90
C PRO A 108 11.48 -8.48 9.66
N THR A 109 10.39 -9.00 9.13
CA THR A 109 9.05 -8.87 9.74
C THR A 109 9.01 -9.46 11.15
N LYS A 110 9.71 -10.57 11.38
CA LYS A 110 9.86 -11.20 12.70
C LYS A 110 10.40 -10.24 13.76
N GLN A 111 11.39 -9.40 13.40
CA GLN A 111 11.95 -8.39 14.32
C GLN A 111 10.91 -7.32 14.67
N VAL A 112 10.14 -6.86 13.68
CA VAL A 112 9.09 -5.86 13.88
C VAL A 112 7.96 -6.41 14.73
N LEU A 113 7.49 -7.62 14.43
CA LEU A 113 6.43 -8.28 15.18
C LEU A 113 6.85 -8.54 16.64
N SER A 114 8.07 -8.99 16.84
CA SER A 114 8.63 -9.17 18.20
C SER A 114 8.63 -7.87 19.01
N ALA A 115 8.99 -6.74 18.36
CA ALA A 115 8.97 -5.43 19.03
C ALA A 115 7.54 -4.93 19.35
N LEU A 116 6.54 -5.45 18.67
CA LEU A 116 5.10 -5.18 18.90
C LEU A 116 4.45 -6.19 19.86
N ASP A 117 5.22 -7.14 20.39
CA ASP A 117 4.74 -8.25 21.22
C ASP A 117 3.79 -9.25 20.51
N TYR A 118 3.83 -9.26 19.18
CA TYR A 118 3.10 -10.21 18.31
C TYR A 118 3.99 -11.37 17.85
N LYS A 119 4.50 -12.18 18.80
CA LYS A 119 5.51 -13.21 18.50
C LYS A 119 4.99 -14.39 17.69
N ASP A 120 3.68 -14.69 17.79
CA ASP A 120 3.07 -15.90 17.26
C ASP A 120 2.21 -15.66 16.02
N ILE A 121 2.35 -14.51 15.36
CA ILE A 121 1.63 -14.24 14.12
C ILE A 121 2.19 -15.13 12.99
N ASN A 122 1.35 -16.07 12.55
CA ASN A 122 1.57 -16.86 11.35
C ASN A 122 0.43 -16.59 10.36
N MET A 123 0.71 -15.72 9.40
CA MET A 123 -0.23 -15.30 8.34
C MET A 123 0.47 -15.41 6.98
N PRO A 124 0.71 -16.63 6.47
CA PRO A 124 1.36 -16.79 5.18
C PRO A 124 0.51 -16.18 4.06
N PRO A 125 1.12 -15.66 2.99
CA PRO A 125 0.39 -15.14 1.85
C PRO A 125 -0.42 -16.26 1.15
N ASP A 126 -1.70 -15.95 0.85
CA ASP A 126 -2.52 -16.77 -0.03
C ASP A 126 -1.93 -16.84 -1.44
N ASP A 127 -2.36 -17.83 -2.23
CA ASP A 127 -1.82 -18.11 -3.58
C ASP A 127 -1.86 -16.89 -4.50
N TRP A 128 -2.93 -16.10 -4.48
CA TRP A 128 -3.05 -14.91 -5.32
C TRP A 128 -2.10 -13.77 -4.88
N VAL A 129 -1.87 -13.60 -3.56
CA VAL A 129 -0.91 -12.63 -3.02
C VAL A 129 0.50 -13.03 -3.40
N LYS A 130 0.81 -14.33 -3.29
CA LYS A 130 2.09 -14.89 -3.69
C LYS A 130 2.33 -14.73 -5.19
N ALA A 131 1.36 -15.08 -6.03
CA ALA A 131 1.45 -14.94 -7.48
C ALA A 131 1.70 -13.48 -7.89
N TRP A 132 1.00 -12.52 -7.29
CA TRP A 132 1.24 -11.10 -7.53
C TRP A 132 2.65 -10.68 -7.09
N SER A 133 3.08 -11.09 -5.90
CA SER A 133 4.41 -10.76 -5.37
C SER A 133 5.53 -11.34 -6.25
N ASP A 134 5.36 -12.57 -6.75
CA ASP A 134 6.35 -13.21 -7.62
C ASP A 134 6.38 -12.56 -9.00
N ALA A 135 5.23 -12.20 -9.56
CA ALA A 135 5.16 -11.45 -10.82
C ALA A 135 5.84 -10.07 -10.70
N ASP A 136 5.63 -9.37 -9.58
CA ASP A 136 6.24 -8.06 -9.35
C ASP A 136 7.77 -8.13 -9.17
N LYS A 137 8.31 -9.25 -8.66
CA LYS A 137 9.77 -9.47 -8.56
C LYS A 137 10.47 -9.54 -9.92
N ILE A 138 9.80 -10.11 -10.92
CA ILE A 138 10.35 -10.24 -12.28
C ILE A 138 9.99 -9.07 -13.19
N ARG A 139 9.17 -8.16 -12.70
CA ARG A 139 8.80 -6.94 -13.42
C ARG A 139 10.04 -6.10 -13.73
N PRO A 140 10.29 -5.73 -15.01
CA PRO A 140 11.44 -4.91 -15.35
C PRO A 140 11.31 -3.52 -14.75
N PHE A 141 12.42 -3.03 -14.17
CA PHE A 141 12.52 -1.66 -13.67
C PHE A 141 13.43 -0.85 -14.57
N PRO A 142 13.11 0.41 -14.91
CA PRO A 142 13.97 1.24 -15.75
C PRO A 142 15.38 1.36 -15.16
N LYS A 143 16.40 1.24 -16.03
CA LYS A 143 17.80 1.44 -15.64
C LYS A 143 18.20 2.89 -15.83
N ALA A 144 19.00 3.45 -14.91
CA ALA A 144 19.39 4.86 -14.89
C ALA A 144 20.11 5.33 -16.19
N ASN A 145 20.72 4.43 -16.96
CA ASN A 145 21.52 4.75 -18.16
C ASN A 145 20.83 4.37 -19.48
N VAL A 146 19.55 4.10 -19.49
CA VAL A 146 18.81 4.05 -20.74
C VAL A 146 18.66 5.49 -21.21
N HIS A 147 19.50 5.93 -22.18
CA HIS A 147 19.14 7.06 -23.00
C HIS A 147 17.74 6.79 -23.51
N LEU A 148 16.76 7.52 -22.99
CA LEU A 148 15.47 7.65 -23.65
C LEU A 148 15.84 8.11 -25.06
N ALA A 149 15.83 7.18 -26.03
CA ALA A 149 15.81 7.55 -27.41
C ALA A 149 14.77 8.67 -27.49
N LYS A 150 15.11 9.76 -28.14
CA LYS A 150 14.24 10.90 -28.37
C LYS A 150 13.02 10.43 -29.15
N ASP A 151 12.11 9.75 -28.52
CA ASP A 151 10.74 9.62 -28.97
C ASP A 151 10.02 10.89 -28.53
N SER A 152 10.41 11.94 -29.27
CA SER A 152 9.55 13.05 -29.59
C SER A 152 8.26 12.52 -30.19
N ALA A 153 7.30 12.19 -29.41
CA ALA A 153 5.96 12.00 -29.90
C ALA A 153 4.99 11.93 -28.73
N ILE A 154 4.68 13.05 -28.20
CA ILE A 154 3.34 13.46 -27.78
C ILE A 154 3.48 14.94 -27.40
N THR A 155 3.68 15.75 -28.44
CA THR A 155 3.32 17.15 -28.43
C THR A 155 2.57 17.38 -29.74
N GLU A 156 1.27 17.20 -29.68
CA GLU A 156 0.27 17.95 -30.42
C GLU A 156 -1.06 17.82 -29.66
#